data_7c191edf726640f045a486c0238cca5a
#
_entry.id   7c191edf726640f045a486c0238cca5a
#
_cell.length_a   1.000
_cell.length_b   1.000
_cell.length_c   1.000
_cell.angle_alpha   90.00
_cell.angle_beta   90.00
_cell.angle_gamma   90.00
#
_symmetry.space_group_name_H-M   'P 1'
#
loop_
_entity.id
_entity.type
_entity.pdbx_description
1 polymer ?
#
loop_
_entity_poly.entity_id
_entity_poly.type
_entity_poly.pdbx_seq_one_letter_code
_entity_poly.pdbx_strand_id
1 'polypeptide(L)'
;MTNAAISTAAPRKTPQLLKELRGLRVAVLHPRDPDGELLVAHLERIGCKVHLFWPPSLIPPDDTDLVFLAARPDTLECDFSWAYSEAAPAIIAVIEYENPTIVELVLRIGAKGVVAKPIRTAGILSTIVLARAVHAEMRALQKKAHRLEQKLRAFNLVSEAKLVLIRTRNLSEEQAYAFLREQAMRKRCSIEELARAVINANQLLGC
;
A
#
# COMPACT_ATOMS: atom_id res chain seq x y z
N MET A 1 4.26 -15.99 28.30
CA MET A 1 2.93 -16.11 27.68
C MET A 1 2.33 -14.72 27.59
N THR A 2 2.61 -14.02 26.50
CA THR A 2 2.22 -12.61 26.33
C THR A 2 1.00 -12.57 25.42
N ASN A 3 -0.14 -12.26 26.03
CA ASN A 3 -1.44 -12.17 25.39
C ASN A 3 -1.46 -10.96 24.44
N ALA A 4 -1.40 -11.20 23.14
CA ALA A 4 -1.58 -10.17 22.13
C ALA A 4 -3.05 -9.73 22.16
N ALA A 5 -3.31 -8.58 22.75
CA ALA A 5 -4.61 -7.92 22.69
C ALA A 5 -4.97 -7.64 21.23
N ILE A 6 -5.91 -8.40 20.71
CA ILE A 6 -6.60 -8.10 19.45
C ILE A 6 -7.35 -6.80 19.70
N SER A 7 -6.86 -5.69 19.14
CA SER A 7 -7.55 -4.41 19.14
C SER A 7 -8.82 -4.53 18.32
N THR A 8 -9.93 -4.83 18.97
CA THR A 8 -11.26 -4.79 18.37
C THR A 8 -11.62 -3.31 18.13
N ALA A 9 -11.51 -2.89 16.87
CA ALA A 9 -12.04 -1.59 16.45
C ALA A 9 -13.54 -1.51 16.77
N ALA A 10 -13.93 -0.50 17.54
CA ALA A 10 -15.33 -0.28 17.90
C ALA A 10 -16.22 -0.18 16.64
N PRO A 11 -17.45 -0.71 16.65
CA PRO A 11 -18.35 -0.69 15.48
C PRO A 11 -18.63 0.76 15.06
N ARG A 12 -18.23 1.11 13.84
CA ARG A 12 -18.50 2.43 13.25
C ARG A 12 -19.99 2.59 13.03
N LYS A 13 -20.58 3.66 13.56
CA LYS A 13 -22.01 3.95 13.40
C LYS A 13 -22.36 4.11 11.91
N THR A 14 -23.42 3.47 11.46
CA THR A 14 -23.93 3.46 10.07
C THR A 14 -23.97 4.84 9.37
N PRO A 15 -24.33 5.96 10.05
CA PRO A 15 -24.31 7.28 9.46
C PRO A 15 -22.92 7.76 9.02
N GLN A 16 -21.88 7.29 9.66
CA GLN A 16 -20.50 7.69 9.36
C GLN A 16 -19.96 6.99 8.11
N LEU A 17 -20.31 5.71 7.92
CA LEU A 17 -20.00 4.95 6.69
C LEU A 17 -20.61 5.59 5.44
N LEU A 18 -21.89 6.01 5.53
CA LEU A 18 -22.54 6.69 4.40
C LEU A 18 -21.94 8.07 4.12
N LYS A 19 -21.47 8.79 5.13
CA LYS A 19 -20.75 10.06 4.94
C LYS A 19 -19.39 9.84 4.27
N GLU A 20 -18.68 8.78 4.61
CA GLU A 20 -17.37 8.42 4.01
C GLU A 20 -17.50 7.97 2.55
N LEU A 21 -18.68 7.49 2.12
CA LEU A 21 -18.95 7.12 0.73
C LEU A 21 -19.36 8.31 -0.14
N ARG A 22 -19.98 9.34 0.47
CA ARG A 22 -20.33 10.57 -0.26
C ARG A 22 -19.07 11.33 -0.66
N GLY A 23 -18.95 11.58 -1.95
CA GLY A 23 -17.80 12.26 -2.53
C GLY A 23 -16.58 11.38 -2.78
N LEU A 24 -16.69 10.04 -2.56
CA LEU A 24 -15.68 9.07 -2.94
C LEU A 24 -15.39 9.17 -4.45
N ARG A 25 -14.15 9.34 -4.83
CA ARG A 25 -13.74 9.44 -6.24
C ARG A 25 -13.47 8.05 -6.77
N VAL A 26 -14.31 7.64 -7.70
CA VAL A 26 -14.30 6.28 -8.25
C VAL A 26 -13.96 6.33 -9.73
N ALA A 27 -12.91 5.64 -10.12
CA ALA A 27 -12.61 5.38 -11.52
C ALA A 27 -13.24 4.03 -11.93
N VAL A 28 -14.01 4.03 -13.00
CA VAL A 28 -14.61 2.83 -13.57
C VAL A 28 -13.93 2.56 -14.90
N LEU A 29 -13.02 1.57 -14.91
CA LEU A 29 -12.31 1.09 -16.09
C LEU A 29 -13.12 -0.06 -16.70
N HIS A 30 -14.16 0.29 -17.43
CA HIS A 30 -15.15 -0.65 -17.95
C HIS A 30 -15.69 -0.18 -19.32
N PRO A 31 -15.96 -1.09 -20.27
CA PRO A 31 -16.65 -0.73 -21.50
C PRO A 31 -17.97 -0.01 -21.25
N ARG A 32 -18.38 0.82 -22.20
CA ARG A 32 -19.71 1.44 -22.19
C ARG A 32 -20.73 0.42 -22.68
N ASP A 33 -21.10 -0.50 -21.80
CA ASP A 33 -22.15 -1.49 -21.99
C ASP A 33 -23.24 -1.32 -20.91
N PRO A 34 -24.38 -2.03 -20.99
CA PRO A 34 -25.45 -1.90 -20.00
C PRO A 34 -25.02 -2.14 -18.56
N ASP A 35 -24.05 -3.05 -18.31
CA ASP A 35 -23.49 -3.30 -16.98
C ASP A 35 -22.65 -2.11 -16.48
N GLY A 36 -21.78 -1.55 -17.34
CA GLY A 36 -20.99 -0.36 -17.02
C GLY A 36 -21.85 0.85 -16.70
N GLU A 37 -22.89 1.10 -17.50
CA GLU A 37 -23.83 2.19 -17.28
C GLU A 37 -24.63 2.01 -15.98
N LEU A 38 -25.09 0.79 -15.68
CA LEU A 38 -25.78 0.46 -14.44
C LEU A 38 -24.86 0.67 -13.23
N LEU A 39 -23.59 0.26 -13.32
CA LEU A 39 -22.60 0.46 -12.27
C LEU A 39 -22.40 1.95 -11.98
N VAL A 40 -22.15 2.75 -13.02
CA VAL A 40 -21.95 4.20 -12.91
C VAL A 40 -23.18 4.86 -12.27
N ALA A 41 -24.37 4.62 -12.80
CA ALA A 41 -25.61 5.19 -12.28
C ALA A 41 -25.85 4.82 -10.80
N HIS A 42 -25.49 3.58 -10.41
CA HIS A 42 -25.62 3.15 -9.01
C HIS A 42 -24.60 3.85 -8.10
N LEU A 43 -23.36 3.99 -8.52
CA LEU A 43 -22.32 4.69 -7.77
C LEU A 43 -22.64 6.18 -7.58
N GLU A 44 -23.13 6.86 -8.62
CA GLU A 44 -23.60 8.24 -8.53
C GLU A 44 -24.77 8.40 -7.58
N ARG A 45 -25.73 7.44 -7.61
CA ARG A 45 -26.85 7.41 -6.67
C ARG A 45 -26.43 7.26 -5.22
N ILE A 46 -25.33 6.56 -4.94
CA ILE A 46 -24.74 6.45 -3.60
C ILE A 46 -24.08 7.78 -3.19
N GLY A 47 -23.76 8.65 -4.16
CA GLY A 47 -23.11 9.93 -3.94
C GLY A 47 -21.60 9.94 -4.24
N CYS A 48 -21.10 8.93 -4.96
CA CYS A 48 -19.73 8.90 -5.45
C CYS A 48 -19.53 9.87 -6.62
N LYS A 49 -18.31 10.36 -6.78
CA LYS A 49 -17.86 11.07 -7.99
C LYS A 49 -17.24 10.04 -8.93
N VAL A 50 -17.89 9.79 -10.05
CA VAL A 50 -17.51 8.69 -10.96
C VAL A 50 -16.91 9.22 -12.23
N HIS A 51 -15.80 8.60 -12.65
CA HIS A 51 -15.18 8.80 -13.95
C HIS A 51 -15.10 7.46 -14.68
N LEU A 52 -15.71 7.36 -15.84
CA LEU A 52 -15.70 6.18 -16.68
C LEU A 52 -14.61 6.29 -17.74
N PHE A 53 -13.73 5.30 -17.78
CA PHE A 53 -12.63 5.20 -18.73
C PHE A 53 -12.67 3.86 -19.47
N TRP A 54 -12.36 3.89 -20.75
CA TRP A 54 -12.10 2.72 -21.56
C TRP A 54 -11.28 3.13 -22.80
N PRO A 55 -10.25 2.40 -23.20
CA PRO A 55 -9.70 1.17 -22.62
C PRO A 55 -8.94 1.37 -21.30
N PRO A 56 -8.63 0.26 -20.56
CA PRO A 56 -8.02 0.32 -19.22
C PRO A 56 -6.52 0.65 -19.19
N SER A 57 -5.93 0.98 -20.34
CA SER A 57 -4.53 1.41 -20.47
C SER A 57 -4.24 2.78 -19.84
N LEU A 58 -5.28 3.48 -19.41
CA LEU A 58 -5.15 4.77 -18.76
C LEU A 58 -4.85 4.60 -17.25
N ILE A 59 -3.87 5.36 -16.79
CA ILE A 59 -3.59 5.48 -15.36
C ILE A 59 -4.78 6.22 -14.72
N PRO A 60 -5.38 5.68 -13.63
CA PRO A 60 -6.41 6.42 -12.92
C PRO A 60 -5.89 7.79 -12.47
N PRO A 61 -6.74 8.82 -12.36
CA PRO A 61 -6.33 10.11 -11.79
C PRO A 61 -5.67 9.94 -10.41
N ASP A 62 -4.64 10.72 -10.11
CA ASP A 62 -3.85 10.63 -8.86
C ASP A 62 -4.69 10.72 -7.58
N ASP A 63 -5.85 11.34 -7.68
CA ASP A 63 -6.78 11.52 -6.57
C ASP A 63 -7.89 10.47 -6.48
N THR A 64 -7.79 9.35 -7.21
CA THR A 64 -8.75 8.24 -7.19
C THR A 64 -8.68 7.47 -5.87
N ASP A 65 -9.83 7.26 -5.23
CA ASP A 65 -9.96 6.53 -3.96
C ASP A 65 -10.28 5.04 -4.18
N LEU A 66 -10.96 4.72 -5.28
CA LEU A 66 -11.42 3.37 -5.62
C LEU A 66 -11.47 3.17 -7.13
N VAL A 67 -11.09 1.99 -7.59
CA VAL A 67 -11.16 1.57 -9.00
C VAL A 67 -12.05 0.36 -9.14
N PHE A 68 -13.02 0.42 -10.06
CA PHE A 68 -13.67 -0.75 -10.63
C PHE A 68 -12.98 -1.09 -11.95
N LEU A 69 -12.44 -2.29 -12.08
CA LEU A 69 -11.71 -2.73 -13.26
C LEU A 69 -12.38 -3.95 -13.90
N ALA A 70 -12.82 -3.82 -15.14
CA ALA A 70 -13.29 -4.98 -15.91
C ALA A 70 -12.13 -5.93 -16.20
N ALA A 71 -12.12 -7.08 -15.54
CA ALA A 71 -11.13 -8.12 -15.75
C ALA A 71 -11.60 -9.02 -16.91
N ARG A 72 -10.99 -8.81 -18.08
CA ARG A 72 -11.32 -9.44 -19.36
C ARG A 72 -10.06 -9.97 -20.06
N PRO A 73 -10.18 -10.85 -21.07
CA PRO A 73 -9.03 -11.31 -21.83
C PRO A 73 -8.22 -10.19 -22.48
N ASP A 74 -8.90 -9.14 -22.99
CA ASP A 74 -8.27 -7.97 -23.61
C ASP A 74 -7.53 -7.05 -22.62
N THR A 75 -7.78 -7.21 -21.33
CA THR A 75 -7.06 -6.47 -20.28
C THR A 75 -5.83 -7.21 -19.72
N LEU A 76 -5.59 -8.46 -20.16
CA LEU A 76 -4.46 -9.26 -19.66
C LEU A 76 -3.09 -8.66 -19.99
N GLU A 77 -2.96 -7.99 -21.13
CA GLU A 77 -1.72 -7.39 -21.61
C GLU A 77 -1.53 -5.93 -21.16
N CYS A 78 -2.53 -5.37 -20.45
CA CYS A 78 -2.44 -4.00 -19.96
C CYS A 78 -1.42 -3.86 -18.85
N ASP A 79 -0.73 -2.70 -18.80
CA ASP A 79 0.14 -2.34 -17.71
C ASP A 79 -0.67 -1.80 -16.52
N PHE A 80 -0.58 -2.52 -15.40
CA PHE A 80 -1.18 -2.14 -14.13
C PHE A 80 -0.13 -1.77 -13.08
N SER A 81 1.04 -1.28 -13.50
CA SER A 81 2.13 -0.87 -12.58
C SER A 81 1.67 0.12 -11.52
N TRP A 82 0.71 0.99 -11.84
CA TRP A 82 0.09 1.93 -10.91
C TRP A 82 -0.61 1.25 -9.72
N ALA A 83 -1.11 0.01 -9.90
CA ALA A 83 -1.81 -0.76 -8.84
C ALA A 83 -0.88 -1.15 -7.67
N TYR A 84 0.43 -1.13 -7.91
CA TYR A 84 1.46 -1.47 -6.92
C TYR A 84 2.11 -0.26 -6.27
N SER A 85 1.74 0.96 -6.68
CA SER A 85 2.29 2.18 -6.11
C SER A 85 1.87 2.38 -4.64
N GLU A 86 2.65 3.12 -3.87
CA GLU A 86 2.26 3.47 -2.50
C GLU A 86 0.96 4.27 -2.43
N ALA A 87 0.59 4.97 -3.50
CA ALA A 87 -0.63 5.76 -3.61
C ALA A 87 -1.78 5.00 -4.29
N ALA A 88 -1.58 3.72 -4.64
CA ALA A 88 -2.59 2.94 -5.35
C ALA A 88 -3.95 2.98 -4.64
N PRO A 89 -5.06 3.18 -5.38
CA PRO A 89 -6.41 3.07 -4.85
C PRO A 89 -6.80 1.63 -4.53
N ALA A 90 -7.89 1.43 -3.79
CA ALA A 90 -8.49 0.11 -3.67
C ALA A 90 -9.04 -0.34 -5.02
N ILE A 91 -8.88 -1.61 -5.39
CA ILE A 91 -9.35 -2.16 -6.66
C ILE A 91 -10.43 -3.20 -6.42
N ILE A 92 -11.54 -3.09 -7.17
CA ILE A 92 -12.60 -4.09 -7.27
C ILE A 92 -12.63 -4.59 -8.71
N ALA A 93 -12.44 -5.88 -8.92
CA ALA A 93 -12.52 -6.49 -10.23
C ALA A 93 -13.98 -6.73 -10.62
N VAL A 94 -14.34 -6.40 -11.87
CA VAL A 94 -15.62 -6.79 -12.49
C VAL A 94 -15.32 -7.92 -13.43
N ILE A 95 -15.91 -9.10 -13.19
CA ILE A 95 -15.67 -10.32 -13.97
C ILE A 95 -16.93 -10.79 -14.67
N GLU A 96 -16.77 -11.31 -15.88
CA GLU A 96 -17.86 -11.91 -16.66
C GLU A 96 -17.91 -13.43 -16.46
N TYR A 97 -16.72 -14.06 -16.41
CA TYR A 97 -16.55 -15.49 -16.22
C TYR A 97 -15.50 -15.77 -15.18
N GLU A 98 -15.74 -16.81 -14.38
CA GLU A 98 -14.74 -17.36 -13.49
C GLU A 98 -13.95 -18.46 -14.21
N ASN A 99 -12.78 -18.09 -14.74
CA ASN A 99 -11.82 -19.05 -15.27
C ASN A 99 -10.43 -18.78 -14.67
N PRO A 100 -9.49 -19.73 -14.71
CA PRO A 100 -8.18 -19.59 -14.08
C PRO A 100 -7.43 -18.33 -14.50
N THR A 101 -7.48 -17.98 -15.78
CA THR A 101 -6.78 -16.82 -16.34
C THR A 101 -7.32 -15.48 -15.79
N ILE A 102 -8.65 -15.37 -15.68
CA ILE A 102 -9.27 -14.16 -15.09
C ILE A 102 -9.01 -14.10 -13.59
N VAL A 103 -9.07 -15.22 -12.88
CA VAL A 103 -8.73 -15.24 -11.44
C VAL A 103 -7.26 -14.85 -11.23
N GLU A 104 -6.34 -15.31 -12.06
CA GLU A 104 -4.93 -14.89 -12.01
C GLU A 104 -4.77 -13.40 -12.26
N LEU A 105 -5.49 -12.82 -13.23
CA LEU A 105 -5.53 -11.37 -13.45
C LEU A 105 -6.02 -10.63 -12.21
N VAL A 106 -7.12 -11.07 -11.60
CA VAL A 106 -7.68 -10.48 -10.37
C VAL A 106 -6.67 -10.46 -9.24
N LEU A 107 -5.92 -11.55 -9.06
CA LEU A 107 -4.84 -11.63 -8.08
C LEU A 107 -3.66 -10.71 -8.44
N ARG A 108 -3.26 -10.71 -9.71
CA ARG A 108 -2.16 -9.89 -10.24
C ARG A 108 -2.40 -8.39 -10.04
N ILE A 109 -3.62 -7.88 -10.29
CA ILE A 109 -3.95 -6.47 -10.03
C ILE A 109 -4.16 -6.16 -8.54
N GLY A 110 -4.12 -7.15 -7.70
CA GLY A 110 -4.30 -6.99 -6.25
C GLY A 110 -5.70 -6.53 -5.85
N ALA A 111 -6.73 -6.97 -6.58
CA ALA A 111 -8.12 -6.62 -6.28
C ALA A 111 -8.50 -7.02 -4.84
N LYS A 112 -9.29 -6.18 -4.18
CA LYS A 112 -9.77 -6.36 -2.80
C LYS A 112 -11.26 -6.77 -2.74
N GLY A 113 -11.88 -6.89 -3.91
CA GLY A 113 -13.25 -7.34 -4.06
C GLY A 113 -13.52 -7.73 -5.50
N VAL A 114 -14.58 -8.48 -5.71
CA VAL A 114 -15.03 -8.94 -7.02
C VAL A 114 -16.53 -8.68 -7.17
N VAL A 115 -16.94 -8.23 -8.34
CA VAL A 115 -18.34 -8.10 -8.77
C VAL A 115 -18.49 -8.91 -10.03
N ALA A 116 -19.42 -9.88 -10.02
CA ALA A 116 -19.72 -10.70 -11.21
C ALA A 116 -20.80 -10.04 -12.05
N LYS A 117 -20.71 -10.23 -13.38
CA LYS A 117 -21.76 -9.90 -14.32
C LYS A 117 -22.83 -11.00 -14.36
N PRO A 118 -24.12 -10.69 -14.64
CA PRO A 118 -24.63 -9.34 -14.82
C PRO A 118 -24.61 -8.54 -13.52
N ILE A 119 -24.21 -7.27 -13.60
CA ILE A 119 -24.08 -6.40 -12.43
C ILE A 119 -25.44 -6.20 -11.76
N ARG A 120 -25.48 -6.48 -10.47
CA ARG A 120 -26.64 -6.22 -9.62
C ARG A 120 -26.31 -5.15 -8.60
N THR A 121 -27.22 -4.23 -8.37
CA THR A 121 -27.03 -3.15 -7.39
C THR A 121 -26.90 -3.68 -5.95
N ALA A 122 -27.53 -4.82 -5.69
CA ALA A 122 -27.37 -5.52 -4.42
C ALA A 122 -25.92 -6.03 -4.27
N GLY A 123 -25.30 -5.74 -3.16
CA GLY A 123 -23.92 -6.18 -2.85
C GLY A 123 -22.81 -5.18 -3.24
N ILE A 124 -23.04 -4.25 -4.16
CA ILE A 124 -22.00 -3.28 -4.57
C ILE A 124 -21.54 -2.45 -3.37
N LEU A 125 -22.47 -1.95 -2.56
CA LEU A 125 -22.16 -1.15 -1.40
C LEU A 125 -21.28 -1.91 -0.39
N SER A 126 -21.66 -3.15 -0.08
CA SER A 126 -20.86 -3.99 0.84
C SER A 126 -19.49 -4.33 0.27
N THR A 127 -19.40 -4.60 -1.04
CA THR A 127 -18.12 -4.84 -1.71
C THR A 127 -17.20 -3.61 -1.63
N ILE A 128 -17.73 -2.41 -1.85
CA ILE A 128 -16.96 -1.15 -1.71
C ILE A 128 -16.42 -1.00 -0.28
N VAL A 129 -17.30 -1.17 0.72
CA VAL A 129 -16.92 -1.00 2.13
C VAL A 129 -15.84 -2.00 2.53
N LEU A 130 -16.04 -3.28 2.18
CA LEU A 130 -15.07 -4.34 2.49
C LEU A 130 -13.76 -4.15 1.75
N ALA A 131 -13.79 -3.88 0.46
CA ALA A 131 -12.58 -3.67 -0.34
C ALA A 131 -11.73 -2.50 0.21
N ARG A 132 -12.37 -1.39 0.58
CA ARG A 132 -11.70 -0.25 1.19
C ARG A 132 -11.13 -0.58 2.57
N ALA A 133 -11.88 -1.29 3.39
CA ALA A 133 -11.43 -1.69 4.73
C ALA A 133 -10.19 -2.60 4.64
N VAL A 134 -10.25 -3.64 3.82
CA VAL A 134 -9.13 -4.56 3.57
C VAL A 134 -7.92 -3.80 3.00
N HIS A 135 -8.14 -2.92 2.03
CA HIS A 135 -7.08 -2.10 1.45
C HIS A 135 -6.40 -1.22 2.51
N ALA A 136 -7.18 -0.53 3.34
CA ALA A 136 -6.66 0.35 4.39
C ALA A 136 -5.85 -0.44 5.44
N GLU A 137 -6.32 -1.63 5.84
CA GLU A 137 -5.63 -2.50 6.78
C GLU A 137 -4.30 -3.00 6.20
N MET A 138 -4.31 -3.50 4.95
CA MET A 138 -3.10 -3.95 4.28
C MET A 138 -2.05 -2.83 4.15
N ARG A 139 -2.47 -1.61 3.81
CA ARG A 139 -1.58 -0.45 3.76
C ARG A 139 -1.02 -0.06 5.13
N ALA A 140 -1.83 -0.15 6.17
CA ALA A 140 -1.35 0.10 7.54
C ALA A 140 -0.29 -0.93 7.96
N LEU A 141 -0.50 -2.21 7.62
CA LEU A 141 0.46 -3.28 7.87
C LEU A 141 1.75 -3.09 7.05
N GLN A 142 1.66 -2.77 5.77
CA GLN A 142 2.82 -2.48 4.93
C GLN A 142 3.65 -1.31 5.46
N LYS A 143 3.01 -0.20 5.84
CA LYS A 143 3.71 0.94 6.46
C LYS A 143 4.39 0.55 7.78
N LYS A 144 3.74 -0.29 8.60
CA LYS A 144 4.33 -0.79 9.84
C LYS A 144 5.53 -1.68 9.57
N ALA A 145 5.42 -2.62 8.61
CA ALA A 145 6.52 -3.49 8.21
C ALA A 145 7.72 -2.67 7.71
N HIS A 146 7.49 -1.73 6.81
CA HIS A 146 8.54 -0.85 6.28
C HIS A 146 9.25 -0.05 7.39
N ARG A 147 8.49 0.51 8.36
CA ARG A 147 9.07 1.20 9.51
C ARG A 147 9.93 0.28 10.38
N LEU A 148 9.51 -0.97 10.58
CA LEU A 148 10.28 -1.95 11.35
C LEU A 148 11.57 -2.34 10.63
N GLU A 149 11.50 -2.57 9.31
CA GLU A 149 12.68 -2.83 8.48
C GLU A 149 13.68 -1.68 8.52
N GLN A 150 13.21 -0.43 8.42
CA GLN A 150 14.07 0.75 8.54
C GLN A 150 14.77 0.81 9.90
N LYS A 151 14.03 0.56 11.00
CA LYS A 151 14.62 0.52 12.34
C LYS A 151 15.65 -0.59 12.49
N LEU A 152 15.36 -1.77 11.94
CA LEU A 152 16.30 -2.90 11.98
C LEU A 152 17.58 -2.59 11.19
N ARG A 153 17.44 -2.03 9.99
CA ARG A 153 18.60 -1.59 9.19
C ARG A 153 19.45 -0.55 9.91
N ALA A 154 18.81 0.46 10.53
CA ALA A 154 19.50 1.47 11.32
C ALA A 154 20.22 0.87 12.52
N PHE A 155 19.57 -0.05 13.24
CA PHE A 155 20.19 -0.76 14.37
C PHE A 155 21.41 -1.58 13.93
N ASN A 156 21.30 -2.36 12.86
CA ASN A 156 22.40 -3.16 12.34
C ASN A 156 23.59 -2.27 11.91
N LEU A 157 23.30 -1.16 11.20
CA LEU A 157 24.31 -0.21 10.74
C LEU A 157 25.09 0.41 11.92
N VAL A 158 24.38 0.85 12.96
CA VAL A 158 25.02 1.41 14.17
C VAL A 158 25.82 0.34 14.92
N SER A 159 25.30 -0.90 14.99
CA SER A 159 26.01 -2.01 15.64
C SER A 159 27.29 -2.38 14.91
N GLU A 160 27.27 -2.42 13.58
CA GLU A 160 28.48 -2.67 12.77
C GLU A 160 29.51 -1.55 12.95
N ALA A 161 29.09 -0.28 12.91
CA ALA A 161 29.98 0.85 13.16
C ALA A 161 30.60 0.83 14.55
N LYS A 162 29.84 0.41 15.59
CA LYS A 162 30.40 0.19 16.94
C LYS A 162 31.50 -0.86 16.91
N LEU A 163 31.27 -2.01 16.25
CA LEU A 163 32.29 -3.06 16.15
C LEU A 163 33.57 -2.58 15.46
N VAL A 164 33.43 -1.77 14.41
CA VAL A 164 34.58 -1.13 13.76
C VAL A 164 35.36 -0.26 14.74
N LEU A 165 34.67 0.61 15.51
CA LEU A 165 35.32 1.49 16.47
C LEU A 165 35.98 0.74 17.64
N ILE A 166 35.34 -0.33 18.14
CA ILE A 166 35.91 -1.21 19.14
C ILE A 166 37.24 -1.81 18.66
N ARG A 167 37.25 -2.31 17.41
CA ARG A 167 38.47 -2.95 16.85
C ARG A 167 39.57 -1.94 16.52
N THR A 168 39.21 -0.78 15.96
CA THR A 168 40.19 0.18 15.42
C THR A 168 40.69 1.17 16.48
N ARG A 169 39.88 1.47 17.52
CA ARG A 169 40.18 2.46 18.55
C ARG A 169 40.26 1.89 19.97
N ASN A 170 40.07 0.58 20.12
CA ASN A 170 40.07 -0.11 21.39
C ASN A 170 39.10 0.49 22.43
N LEU A 171 37.90 0.91 21.95
CA LEU A 171 36.84 1.48 22.79
C LEU A 171 35.92 0.39 23.35
N SER A 172 35.30 0.67 24.50
CA SER A 172 34.21 -0.16 24.98
C SER A 172 32.95 0.07 24.09
N GLU A 173 31.97 -0.82 24.19
CA GLU A 173 30.73 -0.68 23.43
C GLU A 173 30.01 0.64 23.73
N GLU A 174 29.95 1.01 25.02
CA GLU A 174 29.35 2.27 25.47
C GLU A 174 30.10 3.50 24.93
N GLN A 175 31.44 3.44 24.99
CA GLN A 175 32.28 4.51 24.44
C GLN A 175 32.16 4.64 22.95
N ALA A 176 32.05 3.54 22.19
CA ALA A 176 31.84 3.55 20.76
C ALA A 176 30.50 4.19 20.37
N TYR A 177 29.45 3.86 21.12
CA TYR A 177 28.13 4.49 20.89
C TYR A 177 28.13 5.98 21.25
N ALA A 178 28.70 6.35 22.39
CA ALA A 178 28.84 7.76 22.79
C ALA A 178 29.62 8.56 21.77
N PHE A 179 30.71 8.01 21.24
CA PHE A 179 31.51 8.61 20.15
C PHE A 179 30.68 8.85 18.89
N LEU A 180 29.93 7.83 18.43
CA LEU A 180 29.04 8.00 17.25
C LEU A 180 28.04 9.11 17.48
N ARG A 181 27.39 9.15 18.65
CA ARG A 181 26.38 10.15 18.98
C ARG A 181 26.96 11.57 19.02
N GLU A 182 28.11 11.75 19.68
CA GLU A 182 28.76 13.04 19.78
C GLU A 182 29.20 13.57 18.42
N GLN A 183 29.81 12.71 17.60
CA GLN A 183 30.25 13.10 16.26
C GLN A 183 29.08 13.41 15.32
N ALA A 184 27.98 12.67 15.42
CA ALA A 184 26.76 12.95 14.66
C ALA A 184 26.19 14.33 15.00
N MET A 185 26.11 14.66 16.30
CA MET A 185 25.69 15.99 16.76
C MET A 185 26.62 17.10 16.27
N ARG A 186 27.94 16.91 16.37
CA ARG A 186 28.94 17.88 15.92
C ARG A 186 28.88 18.14 14.41
N LYS A 187 28.63 17.07 13.62
CA LYS A 187 28.53 17.14 12.16
C LYS A 187 27.12 17.48 11.67
N ARG A 188 26.14 17.60 12.57
CA ARG A 188 24.73 17.84 12.23
C ARG A 188 24.15 16.83 11.24
N CYS A 189 24.53 15.57 11.38
CA CYS A 189 24.03 14.45 10.59
C CYS A 189 23.37 13.41 11.48
N SER A 190 22.66 12.45 10.89
CA SER A 190 22.08 11.34 11.63
C SER A 190 23.18 10.37 12.11
N ILE A 191 22.88 9.61 13.17
CA ILE A 191 23.81 8.59 13.67
C ILE A 191 24.04 7.47 12.64
N GLU A 192 23.02 7.19 11.82
CA GLU A 192 23.06 6.23 10.73
C GLU A 192 23.99 6.69 9.59
N GLU A 193 23.93 7.97 9.22
CA GLU A 193 24.83 8.54 8.21
C GLU A 193 26.30 8.48 8.68
N LEU A 194 26.54 8.82 9.93
CA LEU A 194 27.88 8.72 10.49
C LEU A 194 28.34 7.25 10.58
N ALA A 195 27.46 6.34 11.02
CA ALA A 195 27.76 4.92 11.09
C ALA A 195 28.18 4.38 9.71
N ARG A 196 27.45 4.74 8.67
CA ARG A 196 27.80 4.37 7.30
C ARG A 196 29.14 4.92 6.87
N ALA A 197 29.45 6.18 7.20
CA ALA A 197 30.75 6.78 6.90
C ALA A 197 31.91 6.05 7.60
N VAL A 198 31.71 5.62 8.87
CA VAL A 198 32.72 4.86 9.63
C VAL A 198 32.97 3.49 8.98
N ILE A 199 31.91 2.78 8.60
CA ILE A 199 32.01 1.47 7.96
C ILE A 199 32.73 1.61 6.60
N ASN A 200 32.30 2.56 5.77
CA ASN A 200 32.91 2.79 4.46
C ASN A 200 34.40 3.15 4.58
N ALA A 201 34.76 4.02 5.53
CA ALA A 201 36.17 4.37 5.78
C ALA A 201 36.99 3.14 6.21
N ASN A 202 36.45 2.28 7.05
CA ASN A 202 37.13 1.06 7.46
C ASN A 202 37.31 0.06 6.31
N GLN A 203 36.31 -0.07 5.43
CA GLN A 203 36.41 -0.93 4.24
C GLN A 203 37.47 -0.44 3.25
N LEU A 204 37.65 0.87 3.12
CA LEU A 204 38.67 1.47 2.23
C LEU A 204 40.07 1.39 2.84
N LEU A 205 40.20 1.40 4.17
CA LEU A 205 41.49 1.38 4.86
C LEU A 205 41.93 -0.01 5.32
N GLY A 206 41.02 -0.97 5.29
CA GLY A 206 41.21 -2.35 5.77
C GLY A 206 41.63 -3.34 4.64
N CYS A 207 42.17 -2.85 3.51
CA CYS A 207 42.80 -3.66 2.46
C CYS A 207 44.27 -3.87 2.76
#